data_ab98a3a37a398017e58b9db3f3cc0c75
#
_entry.id   ab98a3a37a398017e58b9db3f3cc0c75
#
_cell.length_a   1.000
_cell.length_b   1.000
_cell.length_c   1.000
_cell.angle_alpha   90.00
_cell.angle_beta   90.00
_cell.angle_gamma   90.00
#
_symmetry.space_group_name_H-M   'P 1'
#
loop_
_entity.id
_entity.type
_entity.pdbx_description
1 polymer ?
#
loop_
_entity_poly.entity_id
_entity_poly.type
_entity_poly.pdbx_seq_one_letter_code
_entity_poly.pdbx_strand_id
1 'polypeptide(L)'
;MENKSKSQNSFKITRRKNWKNDENQSVNIFPQDKIKLTENSNNQEKIWNSSMLLNRETAEKIREFHKTFPMYEPTPLAELKETAKYLGLGNIYVKDESFRFGLNAFKVLGGSHAIGKYLAGILGKELSEISYDLLVSDETREKLGDITFVTATDGNHGRGVAWTAKQFKQKSVVYMP
;
A
#
# COMPACT_ATOMS: atom_id res chain seq x y z
N MET A 1 -21.36 -40.64 -2.99
CA MET A 1 -20.67 -40.01 -4.14
C MET A 1 -21.33 -38.67 -4.40
N GLU A 2 -20.82 -37.62 -3.78
CA GLU A 2 -21.37 -36.25 -3.92
C GLU A 2 -20.41 -35.39 -4.75
N ASN A 3 -20.93 -34.94 -5.88
CA ASN A 3 -20.26 -34.06 -6.81
C ASN A 3 -20.28 -32.62 -6.27
N LYS A 4 -19.16 -32.12 -5.80
CA LYS A 4 -18.99 -30.70 -5.48
C LYS A 4 -18.63 -29.94 -6.75
N SER A 5 -19.59 -29.23 -7.33
CA SER A 5 -19.38 -28.28 -8.40
C SER A 5 -18.61 -27.04 -7.87
N LYS A 6 -17.41 -26.83 -8.37
CA LYS A 6 -16.66 -25.58 -8.17
C LYS A 6 -17.28 -24.48 -9.03
N SER A 7 -17.89 -23.47 -8.42
CA SER A 7 -18.28 -22.26 -9.14
C SER A 7 -17.04 -21.42 -9.42
N GLN A 8 -16.64 -21.38 -10.69
CA GLN A 8 -15.64 -20.42 -11.17
C GLN A 8 -16.32 -19.06 -11.38
N ASN A 9 -16.05 -18.12 -10.51
CA ASN A 9 -16.38 -16.70 -10.74
C ASN A 9 -15.39 -16.11 -11.74
N SER A 10 -15.74 -16.14 -13.03
CA SER A 10 -14.98 -15.44 -14.05
C SER A 10 -15.54 -14.02 -14.22
N PHE A 11 -14.76 -13.00 -13.83
CA PHE A 11 -15.04 -11.63 -14.19
C PHE A 11 -14.74 -11.42 -15.68
N LYS A 12 -15.77 -11.33 -16.53
CA LYS A 12 -15.62 -10.89 -17.92
C LYS A 12 -15.71 -9.37 -17.97
N ILE A 13 -14.58 -8.69 -18.19
CA ILE A 13 -14.56 -7.28 -18.58
C ILE A 13 -14.82 -7.22 -20.08
N THR A 14 -16.04 -6.88 -20.48
CA THR A 14 -16.36 -6.62 -21.89
C THR A 14 -16.01 -5.18 -22.21
N ARG A 15 -14.92 -4.93 -22.95
CA ARG A 15 -14.67 -3.61 -23.54
C ARG A 15 -15.70 -3.35 -24.62
N ARG A 16 -16.62 -2.42 -24.38
CA ARG A 16 -17.46 -1.88 -25.45
C ARG A 16 -16.62 -0.93 -26.33
N LYS A 17 -16.41 -1.29 -27.59
CA LYS A 17 -15.97 -0.37 -28.64
C LYS A 17 -17.15 0.53 -29.01
N ASN A 18 -17.08 1.81 -28.82
CA ASN A 18 -17.96 2.91 -29.18
C ASN A 18 -18.59 3.62 -28.00
N TRP A 19 -17.85 4.59 -27.48
CA TRP A 19 -18.42 5.70 -26.72
C TRP A 19 -18.93 6.73 -27.75
N LYS A 20 -20.19 6.66 -28.13
CA LYS A 20 -20.94 7.77 -28.70
C LYS A 20 -22.14 8.00 -27.81
N ASN A 21 -22.25 9.24 -27.38
CA ASN A 21 -23.26 9.87 -26.56
C ASN A 21 -24.66 9.31 -26.78
N ASP A 22 -25.14 8.48 -25.87
CA ASP A 22 -26.54 8.28 -25.58
C ASP A 22 -26.83 8.92 -24.22
N GLU A 23 -27.32 10.14 -24.23
CA GLU A 23 -27.58 10.99 -23.07
C GLU A 23 -28.71 10.50 -22.16
N ASN A 24 -29.31 9.34 -22.38
CA ASN A 24 -30.52 8.92 -21.66
C ASN A 24 -30.59 7.44 -21.23
N GLN A 25 -29.51 6.74 -21.12
CA GLN A 25 -29.54 5.42 -20.45
C GLN A 25 -28.65 5.45 -19.21
N SER A 26 -29.27 5.51 -18.02
CA SER A 26 -28.62 5.18 -16.76
C SER A 26 -28.17 3.72 -16.83
N VAL A 27 -26.90 3.50 -17.19
CA VAL A 27 -26.30 2.17 -17.13
C VAL A 27 -26.11 1.84 -15.66
N ASN A 28 -27.01 1.04 -15.12
CA ASN A 28 -26.87 0.47 -13.79
C ASN A 28 -25.73 -0.55 -13.87
N ILE A 29 -24.49 -0.12 -13.59
CA ILE A 29 -23.28 -0.96 -13.68
C ILE A 29 -23.30 -2.06 -12.61
N PHE A 30 -24.06 -1.85 -11.55
CA PHE A 30 -24.31 -2.83 -10.51
C PHE A 30 -25.83 -3.05 -10.41
N PRO A 31 -26.35 -4.21 -10.84
CA PRO A 31 -27.73 -4.57 -10.54
C PRO A 31 -27.90 -4.53 -9.02
N GLN A 32 -28.72 -3.60 -8.53
CA GLN A 32 -28.93 -3.40 -7.08
C GLN A 32 -29.46 -4.65 -6.37
N ASP A 33 -30.13 -5.51 -7.13
CA ASP A 33 -30.62 -6.82 -6.68
C ASP A 33 -29.52 -7.84 -6.38
N LYS A 34 -28.27 -7.61 -6.81
CA LYS A 34 -27.10 -8.47 -6.54
C LYS A 34 -26.17 -7.97 -5.44
N ILE A 35 -26.38 -6.76 -4.94
CA ILE A 35 -25.63 -6.24 -3.80
C ILE A 35 -26.38 -6.61 -2.53
N LYS A 36 -25.93 -7.67 -1.86
CA LYS A 36 -26.40 -7.99 -0.51
C LYS A 36 -25.52 -7.27 0.49
N LEU A 37 -26.06 -6.26 1.14
CA LEU A 37 -25.46 -5.70 2.34
C LEU A 37 -25.80 -6.63 3.50
N THR A 38 -24.79 -7.25 4.06
CA THR A 38 -24.93 -8.06 5.28
C THR A 38 -24.42 -7.22 6.43
N GLU A 39 -25.30 -6.86 7.35
CA GLU A 39 -24.86 -6.26 8.60
C GLU A 39 -23.97 -7.23 9.37
N ASN A 40 -22.81 -6.75 9.77
CA ASN A 40 -21.94 -7.53 10.63
C ASN A 40 -22.49 -7.50 12.07
N SER A 41 -23.41 -8.43 12.37
CA SER A 41 -23.96 -8.61 13.72
C SER A 41 -22.91 -9.01 14.77
N ASN A 42 -21.69 -9.39 14.34
CA ASN A 42 -20.55 -9.67 15.22
C ASN A 42 -19.72 -8.42 15.54
N ASN A 43 -20.26 -7.24 15.33
CA ASN A 43 -19.63 -5.99 15.76
C ASN A 43 -19.70 -5.85 17.31
N GLN A 44 -19.53 -6.94 18.03
CA GLN A 44 -19.11 -6.86 19.41
C GLN A 44 -17.69 -6.36 19.39
N GLU A 45 -17.46 -5.27 20.11
CA GLU A 45 -16.17 -4.64 20.37
C GLU A 45 -15.11 -5.63 20.88
N LYS A 46 -14.71 -6.57 20.05
CA LYS A 46 -13.38 -7.13 20.18
C LYS A 46 -12.44 -6.01 19.76
N ILE A 47 -12.11 -5.16 20.73
CA ILE A 47 -10.95 -4.28 20.64
C ILE A 47 -9.79 -5.21 20.31
N TRP A 48 -9.50 -5.32 19.02
CA TRP A 48 -8.32 -6.01 18.57
C TRP A 48 -7.16 -5.25 19.18
N ASN A 49 -6.26 -5.94 19.90
CA ASN A 49 -5.01 -5.35 20.38
C ASN A 49 -4.18 -4.71 19.25
N SER A 50 -4.53 -4.98 17.99
CA SER A 50 -4.05 -4.28 16.80
C SER A 50 -4.37 -2.79 16.79
N SER A 51 -5.40 -2.31 17.48
CA SER A 51 -5.70 -0.86 17.59
C SER A 51 -4.59 -0.11 18.33
N MET A 52 -3.83 -0.77 19.19
CA MET A 52 -2.66 -0.18 19.83
C MET A 52 -1.48 0.00 18.86
N LEU A 53 -1.39 -0.83 17.82
CA LEU A 53 -0.34 -0.73 16.79
C LEU A 53 -0.76 0.12 15.59
N LEU A 54 -2.06 0.13 15.27
CA LEU A 54 -2.63 0.83 14.10
C LEU A 54 -3.40 2.07 14.55
N ASN A 55 -2.75 2.95 15.30
CA ASN A 55 -3.32 4.20 15.77
C ASN A 55 -2.70 5.41 15.06
N ARG A 56 -3.30 6.58 15.29
CA ARG A 56 -2.84 7.83 14.69
C ARG A 56 -1.41 8.18 15.08
N GLU A 57 -1.03 7.99 16.32
CA GLU A 57 0.30 8.30 16.82
C GLU A 57 1.38 7.46 16.11
N THR A 58 1.13 6.15 15.95
CA THR A 58 2.03 5.26 15.19
C THR A 58 2.13 5.70 13.73
N ALA A 59 1.00 6.06 13.10
CA ALA A 59 0.99 6.54 11.72
C ALA A 59 1.77 7.84 11.54
N GLU A 60 1.68 8.76 12.50
CA GLU A 60 2.44 10.02 12.51
C GLU A 60 3.94 9.74 12.66
N LYS A 61 4.37 8.88 13.57
CA LYS A 61 5.79 8.48 13.73
C LYS A 61 6.36 7.88 12.44
N ILE A 62 5.61 6.99 11.80
CA ILE A 62 6.01 6.40 10.52
C ILE A 62 6.10 7.46 9.41
N ARG A 63 5.17 8.39 9.38
CA ARG A 63 5.16 9.49 8.42
C ARG A 63 6.37 10.41 8.61
N GLU A 64 6.70 10.77 9.86
CA GLU A 64 7.89 11.58 10.15
C GLU A 64 9.17 10.88 9.71
N PHE A 65 9.30 9.59 9.94
CA PHE A 65 10.42 8.79 9.40
C PHE A 65 10.51 8.90 7.87
N HIS A 66 9.39 8.71 7.15
CA HIS A 66 9.41 8.82 5.69
C HIS A 66 9.71 10.24 5.18
N LYS A 67 9.32 11.28 5.91
CA LYS A 67 9.65 12.66 5.57
C LYS A 67 11.15 12.96 5.58
N THR A 68 11.95 12.15 6.26
CA THR A 68 13.41 12.28 6.24
C THR A 68 14.03 11.87 4.91
N PHE A 69 13.29 11.13 4.04
CA PHE A 69 13.79 10.72 2.74
C PHE A 69 13.81 11.91 1.78
N PRO A 70 14.93 12.20 1.09
CA PRO A 70 15.04 13.36 0.18
C PRO A 70 14.00 13.38 -0.94
N MET A 71 13.50 12.21 -1.34
CA MET A 71 12.50 12.05 -2.40
C MET A 71 11.06 11.95 -1.86
N TYR A 72 10.83 12.22 -0.57
CA TYR A 72 9.49 12.13 0.00
C TYR A 72 8.64 13.32 -0.40
N GLU A 73 7.51 13.03 -1.04
CA GLU A 73 6.47 14.00 -1.31
C GLU A 73 5.08 13.42 -0.98
N PRO A 74 4.13 14.25 -0.53
CA PRO A 74 2.75 13.82 -0.46
C PRO A 74 2.23 13.49 -1.86
N THR A 75 1.76 12.27 -2.06
CA THR A 75 1.17 11.86 -3.34
C THR A 75 -0.16 12.59 -3.58
N PRO A 76 -0.55 12.83 -4.84
CA PRO A 76 -1.79 13.51 -5.18
C PRO A 76 -3.03 12.83 -4.60
N LEU A 77 -4.03 13.64 -4.26
CA LEU A 77 -5.39 13.22 -3.98
C LEU A 77 -6.29 13.80 -5.07
N ALA A 78 -6.67 12.98 -6.04
CA ALA A 78 -7.49 13.39 -7.16
C ALA A 78 -8.99 13.23 -6.82
N GLU A 79 -9.79 14.26 -7.09
CA GLU A 79 -11.23 14.21 -7.01
C GLU A 79 -11.82 13.87 -8.39
N LEU A 80 -12.62 12.80 -8.46
CA LEU A 80 -13.23 12.32 -9.69
C LEU A 80 -14.69 12.75 -9.78
N LYS A 81 -14.92 14.06 -10.00
CA LYS A 81 -16.26 14.68 -9.99
C LYS A 81 -17.22 14.07 -11.01
N GLU A 82 -16.77 13.92 -12.25
CA GLU A 82 -17.63 13.39 -13.32
C GLU A 82 -17.98 11.92 -13.07
N THR A 83 -17.03 11.14 -12.55
CA THR A 83 -17.27 9.74 -12.18
C THR A 83 -18.26 9.65 -11.01
N ALA A 84 -18.13 10.50 -10.01
CA ALA A 84 -19.06 10.56 -8.88
C ALA A 84 -20.47 10.90 -9.36
N LYS A 85 -20.60 11.94 -10.19
CA LYS A 85 -21.88 12.34 -10.79
C LYS A 85 -22.51 11.21 -11.61
N TYR A 86 -21.72 10.56 -12.46
CA TYR A 86 -22.17 9.44 -13.29
C TYR A 86 -22.71 8.26 -12.46
N LEU A 87 -22.06 7.98 -11.32
CA LEU A 87 -22.44 6.88 -10.43
C LEU A 87 -23.49 7.29 -9.37
N GLY A 88 -23.95 8.54 -9.35
CA GLY A 88 -24.88 9.03 -8.34
C GLY A 88 -24.30 9.09 -6.93
N LEU A 89 -22.98 9.22 -6.80
CA LEU A 89 -22.28 9.33 -5.53
C LEU A 89 -22.00 10.80 -5.18
N GLY A 90 -21.85 11.10 -3.89
CA GLY A 90 -21.49 12.45 -3.43
C GLY A 90 -20.10 12.85 -3.94
N ASN A 91 -19.08 12.09 -3.60
CA ASN A 91 -17.70 12.34 -4.01
C ASN A 91 -16.94 11.03 -4.20
N ILE A 92 -15.96 11.03 -5.08
CA ILE A 92 -14.95 9.96 -5.24
C ILE A 92 -13.58 10.59 -5.20
N TYR A 93 -12.72 10.08 -4.33
CA TYR A 93 -11.33 10.51 -4.21
C TYR A 93 -10.39 9.35 -4.48
N VAL A 94 -9.35 9.58 -5.26
CA VAL A 94 -8.28 8.62 -5.53
C VAL A 94 -6.97 9.16 -4.96
N LYS A 95 -6.40 8.43 -4.01
CA LYS A 95 -5.04 8.66 -3.53
C LYS A 95 -4.08 8.03 -4.53
N ASP A 96 -3.40 8.85 -5.32
CA ASP A 96 -2.56 8.37 -6.41
C ASP A 96 -1.14 8.02 -5.94
N GLU A 97 -0.95 6.79 -5.56
CA GLU A 97 0.35 6.27 -5.12
C GLU A 97 1.29 5.88 -6.29
N SER A 98 0.93 6.18 -7.54
CA SER A 98 1.85 6.02 -8.68
C SER A 98 3.07 6.95 -8.59
N PHE A 99 2.95 8.05 -7.87
CA PHE A 99 4.03 9.00 -7.62
C PHE A 99 4.97 8.61 -6.48
N ARG A 100 4.64 7.53 -5.71
CA ARG A 100 5.42 7.18 -4.52
C ARG A 100 6.84 6.76 -4.86
N PHE A 101 7.82 7.59 -4.51
CA PHE A 101 9.26 7.36 -4.69
C PHE A 101 9.66 6.91 -6.11
N GLY A 102 8.87 7.23 -7.12
CA GLY A 102 9.08 6.76 -8.50
C GLY A 102 8.86 5.27 -8.71
N LEU A 103 8.31 4.55 -7.73
CA LEU A 103 8.09 3.10 -7.81
C LEU A 103 6.72 2.69 -8.31
N ASN A 104 5.84 3.66 -8.53
CA ASN A 104 4.47 3.40 -9.00
C ASN A 104 3.66 2.46 -8.08
N ALA A 105 3.95 2.49 -6.77
CA ALA A 105 3.29 1.64 -5.78
C ALA A 105 3.54 2.11 -4.34
N PHE A 106 2.55 1.94 -3.45
CA PHE A 106 2.62 2.31 -2.05
C PHE A 106 3.36 1.29 -1.15
N LYS A 107 3.55 0.05 -1.60
CA LYS A 107 4.11 -1.04 -0.78
C LYS A 107 5.52 -0.78 -0.24
N VAL A 108 6.24 0.13 -0.87
CA VAL A 108 7.54 0.60 -0.38
C VAL A 108 7.45 1.24 1.00
N LEU A 109 6.34 1.88 1.36
CA LEU A 109 6.18 2.50 2.68
C LEU A 109 6.24 1.46 3.80
N GLY A 110 5.56 0.33 3.64
CA GLY A 110 5.64 -0.77 4.61
C GLY A 110 7.02 -1.41 4.65
N GLY A 111 7.64 -1.65 3.49
CA GLY A 111 8.97 -2.22 3.37
C GLY A 111 10.04 -1.33 4.00
N SER A 112 10.03 -0.04 3.71
CA SER A 112 11.01 0.91 4.26
C SER A 112 10.83 1.13 5.76
N HIS A 113 9.59 1.16 6.25
CA HIS A 113 9.34 1.21 7.69
C HIS A 113 9.87 -0.03 8.41
N ALA A 114 9.57 -1.23 7.89
CA ALA A 114 10.02 -2.48 8.52
C ALA A 114 11.55 -2.59 8.55
N ILE A 115 12.21 -2.28 7.43
CA ILE A 115 13.67 -2.27 7.32
C ILE A 115 14.26 -1.18 8.23
N GLY A 116 13.72 0.03 8.20
CA GLY A 116 14.19 1.13 9.05
C GLY A 116 14.09 0.79 10.53
N LYS A 117 12.96 0.23 10.97
CA LYS A 117 12.76 -0.23 12.36
C LYS A 117 13.74 -1.33 12.76
N TYR A 118 14.00 -2.27 11.86
CA TYR A 118 14.98 -3.34 12.10
C TYR A 118 16.39 -2.78 12.28
N LEU A 119 16.82 -1.88 11.40
CA LEU A 119 18.12 -1.23 11.47
C LEU A 119 18.25 -0.35 12.73
N ALA A 120 17.19 0.37 13.08
CA ALA A 120 17.13 1.12 14.34
C ALA A 120 17.39 0.24 15.54
N GLY A 121 16.74 -0.94 15.61
CA GLY A 121 16.95 -1.90 16.68
C GLY A 121 18.40 -2.40 16.79
N ILE A 122 19.09 -2.66 15.67
CA ILE A 122 20.52 -3.01 15.67
C ILE A 122 21.38 -1.86 16.22
N LEU A 123 21.00 -0.62 15.91
CA LEU A 123 21.71 0.58 16.39
C LEU A 123 21.36 0.95 17.84
N GLY A 124 20.47 0.21 18.50
CA GLY A 124 19.98 0.52 19.85
C GLY A 124 19.16 1.80 19.92
N LYS A 125 18.43 2.13 18.84
CA LYS A 125 17.64 3.36 18.68
C LYS A 125 16.17 3.07 18.43
N GLU A 126 15.33 4.03 18.78
CA GLU A 126 13.94 4.04 18.35
C GLU A 126 13.81 4.60 16.93
N LEU A 127 12.71 4.26 16.23
CA LEU A 127 12.50 4.74 14.87
C LEU A 127 12.44 6.28 14.79
N SER A 128 11.97 6.94 15.83
CA SER A 128 11.90 8.40 15.93
C SER A 128 13.27 9.09 15.98
N GLU A 129 14.32 8.33 16.31
CA GLU A 129 15.71 8.80 16.37
C GLU A 129 16.49 8.52 15.07
N ILE A 130 15.81 7.90 14.09
CA ILE A 130 16.39 7.47 12.82
C ILE A 130 15.94 8.40 11.71
N SER A 131 16.90 8.93 10.96
CA SER A 131 16.66 9.65 9.71
C SER A 131 17.25 8.88 8.52
N TYR A 132 16.84 9.25 7.32
CA TYR A 132 17.46 8.75 6.10
C TYR A 132 18.97 9.00 6.10
N ASP A 133 19.40 10.24 6.39
CA ASP A 133 20.82 10.61 6.38
C ASP A 133 21.64 9.81 7.38
N LEU A 134 21.08 9.54 8.57
CA LEU A 134 21.73 8.69 9.54
C LEU A 134 21.92 7.27 8.98
N LEU A 135 20.88 6.68 8.37
CA LEU A 135 20.94 5.32 7.85
C LEU A 135 21.91 5.14 6.67
N VAL A 136 22.18 6.22 5.92
CA VAL A 136 23.11 6.16 4.77
C VAL A 136 24.52 6.65 5.12
N SER A 137 24.77 7.09 6.36
CA SER A 137 26.08 7.55 6.81
C SER A 137 27.10 6.42 6.83
N ASP A 138 28.38 6.76 6.65
CA ASP A 138 29.45 5.78 6.65
C ASP A 138 29.63 5.19 8.05
N GLU A 139 29.47 5.98 9.10
CA GLU A 139 29.51 5.50 10.50
C GLU A 139 28.44 4.43 10.75
N THR A 140 27.21 4.68 10.29
CA THR A 140 26.13 3.69 10.41
C THR A 140 26.41 2.45 9.57
N ARG A 141 26.99 2.62 8.38
CA ARG A 141 27.38 1.51 7.52
C ARG A 141 28.43 0.60 8.17
N GLU A 142 29.41 1.17 8.82
CA GLU A 142 30.43 0.41 9.56
C GLU A 142 29.80 -0.38 10.72
N LYS A 143 28.90 0.24 11.49
CA LYS A 143 28.22 -0.42 12.61
C LYS A 143 27.27 -1.54 12.17
N LEU A 144 26.53 -1.35 11.08
CA LEU A 144 25.57 -2.33 10.58
C LEU A 144 26.24 -3.49 9.84
N GLY A 145 27.37 -3.25 9.19
CA GLY A 145 28.01 -4.22 8.31
C GLY A 145 27.13 -4.55 7.09
N ASP A 146 27.33 -5.72 6.50
CA ASP A 146 26.59 -6.24 5.35
C ASP A 146 25.35 -7.00 5.81
N ILE A 147 24.17 -6.43 5.58
CA ILE A 147 22.89 -7.09 5.83
C ILE A 147 22.24 -7.40 4.48
N THR A 148 21.65 -8.58 4.36
CA THR A 148 20.91 -8.98 3.18
C THR A 148 19.45 -9.20 3.54
N PHE A 149 18.58 -8.36 2.98
CA PHE A 149 17.11 -8.51 3.13
C PHE A 149 16.59 -9.48 2.07
N VAL A 150 15.84 -10.48 2.50
CA VAL A 150 15.33 -11.53 1.63
C VAL A 150 13.80 -11.51 1.63
N THR A 151 13.19 -11.61 0.46
CA THR A 151 11.74 -11.72 0.33
C THR A 151 11.37 -12.61 -0.86
N ALA A 152 10.18 -13.19 -0.83
CA ALA A 152 9.59 -13.95 -1.93
C ALA A 152 8.30 -13.26 -2.39
N THR A 153 8.28 -12.80 -3.65
CA THR A 153 7.15 -11.99 -4.18
C THR A 153 7.30 -11.77 -5.68
N ASP A 154 6.20 -11.60 -6.36
CA ASP A 154 6.12 -11.41 -7.82
C ASP A 154 6.01 -9.94 -8.26
N GLY A 155 6.13 -8.95 -7.34
CA GLY A 155 5.87 -7.59 -7.78
C GLY A 155 6.27 -6.46 -6.84
N ASN A 156 5.33 -5.54 -6.60
CA ASN A 156 5.59 -4.26 -5.94
C ASN A 156 6.15 -4.36 -4.52
N HIS A 157 5.90 -5.46 -3.81
CA HIS A 157 6.52 -5.68 -2.50
C HIS A 157 8.03 -5.89 -2.63
N GLY A 158 8.45 -6.81 -3.51
CA GLY A 158 9.89 -7.07 -3.77
C GLY A 158 10.60 -5.85 -4.29
N ARG A 159 9.98 -5.08 -5.21
CA ARG A 159 10.51 -3.79 -5.67
C ARG A 159 10.73 -2.82 -4.51
N GLY A 160 9.77 -2.73 -3.57
CA GLY A 160 9.87 -1.88 -2.39
C GLY A 160 11.01 -2.29 -1.46
N VAL A 161 11.15 -3.60 -1.19
CA VAL A 161 12.24 -4.15 -0.37
C VAL A 161 13.61 -3.91 -1.02
N ALA A 162 13.75 -4.23 -2.30
CA ALA A 162 15.00 -4.06 -3.03
C ALA A 162 15.42 -2.59 -3.13
N TRP A 163 14.47 -1.70 -3.44
CA TRP A 163 14.71 -0.27 -3.47
C TRP A 163 15.16 0.26 -2.10
N THR A 164 14.47 -0.13 -1.04
CA THR A 164 14.80 0.32 0.32
C THR A 164 16.18 -0.17 0.76
N ALA A 165 16.48 -1.45 0.54
CA ALA A 165 17.80 -2.00 0.84
C ALA A 165 18.89 -1.22 0.11
N LYS A 166 18.70 -0.94 -1.18
CA LYS A 166 19.63 -0.11 -1.97
C LYS A 166 19.78 1.30 -1.39
N GLN A 167 18.66 1.96 -0.99
CA GLN A 167 18.74 3.29 -0.38
C GLN A 167 19.60 3.29 0.88
N PHE A 168 19.49 2.27 1.72
CA PHE A 168 20.26 2.16 2.96
C PHE A 168 21.61 1.45 2.78
N LYS A 169 22.14 1.40 1.55
CA LYS A 169 23.44 0.78 1.22
C LYS A 169 23.53 -0.70 1.69
N GLN A 170 22.40 -1.40 1.70
CA GLN A 170 22.29 -2.81 2.09
C GLN A 170 21.98 -3.70 0.88
N LYS A 171 22.11 -5.02 1.06
CA LYS A 171 21.86 -6.02 0.02
C LYS A 171 20.41 -6.50 0.06
N SER A 172 19.89 -6.97 -1.07
CA SER A 172 18.59 -7.64 -1.14
C SER A 172 18.60 -8.81 -2.11
N VAL A 173 17.79 -9.82 -1.78
CA VAL A 173 17.50 -10.95 -2.65
C VAL A 173 15.98 -11.07 -2.75
N VAL A 174 15.46 -11.10 -3.96
CA VAL A 174 14.02 -11.27 -4.22
C VAL A 174 13.84 -12.55 -5.00
N TYR A 175 13.17 -13.52 -4.39
CA TYR A 175 12.76 -14.75 -5.07
C TYR A 175 11.43 -14.49 -5.77
N MET A 176 11.38 -14.77 -7.06
CA MET A 176 10.20 -14.61 -7.89
C MET A 176 9.79 -15.98 -8.44
N PRO A 177 8.48 -16.28 -8.58
CA PRO A 177 8.00 -17.51 -9.18
C PRO A 177 8.37 -17.61 -10.65
#